data_85f051f9db0be1ed963cc9b036aad419
#
_entry.id   85f051f9db0be1ed963cc9b036aad419
#
_cell.length_a   1.000
_cell.length_b   1.000
_cell.length_c   1.000
_cell.angle_alpha   90.00
_cell.angle_beta   90.00
_cell.angle_gamma   90.00
#
_symmetry.space_group_name_H-M   'P 1'
#
loop_
_entity.id
_entity.type
_entity.pdbx_description
1 polymer ?
#
loop_
_entity_poly.entity_id
_entity_poly.type
_entity_poly.pdbx_seq_one_letter_code
_entity_poly.pdbx_strand_id
1 'polypeptide(L)'
;SVDALQEAVERAVAMAREAPEDAYAGLAPAELLMHETPRDLDIDDGGEISAEKLKDMALAAEDAARAVAGVTNSEGGSASSGRAVMALATSTGFARGYHGTSYGVSASVIAGEGTGMQRDYAYHSSRFATDLETPESIGLRAGTRAVRRLGPIKLDTQSLPVVFDPRVGGGMLSALIGAITGSSIARKTSFLLDAMGTQVFAPGIRIIDQPHRLRGLRSKPFDGEGLPTAERAIIDDGVLTGWLMDAASARQLGLTPTGHAARGVSGPPGAGTSNLHMAAGSATRADMIGSIKRGLYVTEMIGMGVNGLTGDYSRGASGFLIENGELTVPVAEVTIASNLKDMFRALVPADDLVFRYATNVPTLRIDGMTIAGA
;
A
#
# COMPACT_ATOMS: atom_id res chain seq x y z
N SER A 1 -9.11 19.33 32.43
CA SER A 1 -9.64 19.14 33.80
C SER A 1 -10.49 17.86 33.84
N VAL A 2 -10.76 17.37 35.05
CA VAL A 2 -11.65 16.19 35.23
C VAL A 2 -13.05 16.51 34.70
N ASP A 3 -13.52 17.73 34.96
CA ASP A 3 -14.84 18.19 34.50
C ASP A 3 -14.99 18.19 32.98
N ALA A 4 -13.93 18.56 32.24
CA ALA A 4 -13.93 18.52 30.78
C ALA A 4 -13.97 17.06 30.24
N LEU A 5 -13.37 16.10 30.96
CA LEU A 5 -13.47 14.67 30.63
C LEU A 5 -14.89 14.15 30.89
N GLN A 6 -15.50 14.55 32.00
CA GLN A 6 -16.87 14.16 32.31
C GLN A 6 -17.86 14.69 31.28
N GLU A 7 -17.75 15.99 30.92
CA GLU A 7 -18.58 16.62 29.88
C GLU A 7 -18.39 15.87 28.51
N ALA A 8 -17.16 15.51 28.15
CA ALA A 8 -16.88 14.76 26.92
C ALA A 8 -17.55 13.38 26.92
N VAL A 9 -17.53 12.67 28.05
CA VAL A 9 -18.19 11.37 28.21
C VAL A 9 -19.73 11.52 28.13
N GLU A 10 -20.30 12.49 28.83
CA GLU A 10 -21.75 12.77 28.80
C GLU A 10 -22.22 13.09 27.38
N ARG A 11 -21.46 13.92 26.65
CA ARG A 11 -21.74 14.23 25.26
C ARG A 11 -21.65 12.99 24.37
N ALA A 12 -20.61 12.15 24.52
CA ALA A 12 -20.48 10.91 23.75
C ALA A 12 -21.63 9.96 23.98
N VAL A 13 -22.07 9.81 25.24
CA VAL A 13 -23.24 8.98 25.60
C VAL A 13 -24.53 9.54 24.99
N ALA A 14 -24.73 10.86 25.06
CA ALA A 14 -25.91 11.50 24.45
C ALA A 14 -25.94 11.31 22.94
N MET A 15 -24.80 11.49 22.25
CA MET A 15 -24.70 11.25 20.81
C MET A 15 -24.95 9.77 20.46
N ALA A 16 -24.46 8.85 21.26
CA ALA A 16 -24.68 7.41 21.04
C ALA A 16 -26.17 7.00 21.18
N ARG A 17 -26.92 7.69 22.06
CA ARG A 17 -28.37 7.44 22.26
C ARG A 17 -29.22 7.96 21.10
N GLU A 18 -28.77 9.00 20.42
CA GLU A 18 -29.44 9.58 19.25
C GLU A 18 -29.02 8.88 17.93
N ALA A 19 -27.91 8.11 17.92
CA ALA A 19 -27.47 7.41 16.75
C ALA A 19 -28.43 6.24 16.40
N PRO A 20 -28.69 5.98 15.11
CA PRO A 20 -29.45 4.80 14.70
C PRO A 20 -28.78 3.51 15.20
N GLU A 21 -29.59 2.55 15.62
CA GLU A 21 -29.11 1.23 16.03
C GLU A 21 -28.45 0.51 14.84
N ASP A 22 -27.21 0.04 15.02
CA ASP A 22 -26.52 -0.84 14.07
C ASP A 22 -26.67 -2.29 14.53
N ALA A 23 -27.53 -3.03 13.87
CA ALA A 23 -27.83 -4.43 14.18
C ALA A 23 -26.61 -5.37 14.06
N TYR A 24 -25.55 -4.93 13.39
CA TYR A 24 -24.32 -5.71 13.18
C TYR A 24 -23.16 -5.28 14.08
N ALA A 25 -23.29 -4.16 14.80
CA ALA A 25 -22.28 -3.72 15.76
C ALA A 25 -22.10 -4.74 16.89
N GLY A 26 -20.90 -4.84 17.42
CA GLY A 26 -20.59 -5.71 18.55
C GLY A 26 -19.21 -6.34 18.47
N LEU A 27 -18.82 -7.01 19.54
CA LEU A 27 -17.52 -7.69 19.62
C LEU A 27 -17.49 -8.94 18.73
N ALA A 28 -16.31 -9.39 18.41
CA ALA A 28 -16.10 -10.70 17.78
C ALA A 28 -16.59 -11.83 18.69
N PRO A 29 -17.06 -12.95 18.11
CA PRO A 29 -17.46 -14.14 18.89
C PRO A 29 -16.32 -14.63 19.79
N ALA A 30 -16.63 -14.92 21.06
CA ALA A 30 -15.62 -15.27 22.04
C ALA A 30 -14.85 -16.55 21.69
N GLU A 31 -15.50 -17.49 21.06
CA GLU A 31 -14.94 -18.77 20.58
C GLU A 31 -13.92 -18.61 19.44
N LEU A 32 -13.91 -17.47 18.75
CA LEU A 32 -12.97 -17.17 17.67
C LEU A 32 -11.76 -16.36 18.14
N LEU A 33 -11.75 -15.91 19.39
CA LEU A 33 -10.66 -15.12 19.94
C LEU A 33 -9.38 -15.98 20.09
N MET A 34 -8.24 -15.35 19.87
CA MET A 34 -6.96 -16.03 20.05
C MET A 34 -6.73 -16.37 21.54
N HIS A 35 -6.59 -17.64 21.85
CA HIS A 35 -6.29 -18.13 23.19
C HIS A 35 -4.80 -18.37 23.43
N GLU A 36 -4.05 -18.58 22.39
CA GLU A 36 -2.62 -18.87 22.40
C GLU A 36 -1.79 -17.65 22.79
N THR A 37 -0.56 -17.88 23.21
CA THR A 37 0.42 -16.80 23.41
C THR A 37 0.75 -16.18 22.04
N PRO A 38 0.75 -14.85 21.92
CA PRO A 38 1.15 -14.17 20.70
C PRO A 38 2.52 -14.66 20.22
N ARG A 39 2.59 -14.98 18.91
CA ARG A 39 3.86 -15.37 18.28
C ARG A 39 4.81 -14.18 18.28
N ASP A 40 6.08 -14.44 18.58
CA ASP A 40 7.14 -13.46 18.34
C ASP A 40 7.37 -13.32 16.82
N LEU A 41 7.28 -12.09 16.34
CA LEU A 41 7.41 -11.73 14.93
C LEU A 41 8.69 -10.94 14.64
N ASP A 42 9.58 -10.80 15.64
CA ASP A 42 10.82 -10.03 15.54
C ASP A 42 10.58 -8.62 15.00
N ILE A 43 9.60 -7.90 15.58
CA ILE A 43 9.18 -6.57 15.12
C ILE A 43 9.57 -5.43 16.07
N ASP A 44 10.30 -5.73 17.15
CA ASP A 44 10.81 -4.75 18.09
C ASP A 44 12.31 -4.98 18.32
N ASP A 45 13.15 -4.06 17.89
CA ASP A 45 14.60 -4.13 18.10
C ASP A 45 15.04 -3.61 19.49
N GLY A 46 14.09 -3.12 20.30
CA GLY A 46 14.33 -2.58 21.63
C GLY A 46 15.12 -1.27 21.65
N GLY A 47 15.50 -0.73 20.51
CA GLY A 47 16.33 0.46 20.38
C GLY A 47 15.54 1.74 20.23
N GLU A 48 16.22 2.84 20.50
CA GLU A 48 15.79 4.22 20.19
C GLU A 48 16.92 4.97 19.50
N ILE A 49 16.60 5.80 18.53
CA ILE A 49 17.55 6.73 17.92
C ILE A 49 17.33 8.11 18.52
N SER A 50 18.40 8.74 19.01
CA SER A 50 18.29 10.08 19.59
C SER A 50 17.81 11.12 18.55
N ALA A 51 17.13 12.15 19.02
CA ALA A 51 16.67 13.24 18.16
C ALA A 51 17.83 13.92 17.40
N GLU A 52 18.99 14.04 18.01
CA GLU A 52 20.19 14.57 17.36
C GLU A 52 20.61 13.68 16.17
N LYS A 53 20.71 12.38 16.38
CA LYS A 53 21.04 11.43 15.30
C LYS A 53 19.99 11.39 14.19
N LEU A 54 18.71 11.47 14.53
CA LEU A 54 17.63 11.58 13.52
C LEU A 54 17.77 12.87 12.69
N LYS A 55 18.11 13.99 13.33
CA LYS A 55 18.41 15.25 12.62
C LYS A 55 19.58 15.07 11.67
N ASP A 56 20.68 14.45 12.11
CA ASP A 56 21.86 14.22 11.26
C ASP A 56 21.52 13.32 10.06
N MET A 57 20.73 12.28 10.27
CA MET A 57 20.26 11.40 9.19
C MET A 57 19.39 12.15 8.19
N ALA A 58 18.50 13.02 8.66
CA ALA A 58 17.65 13.83 7.78
C ALA A 58 18.48 14.80 6.92
N LEU A 59 19.45 15.50 7.54
CA LEU A 59 20.37 16.41 6.85
C LEU A 59 21.24 15.65 5.85
N ALA A 60 21.80 14.52 6.22
CA ALA A 60 22.63 13.71 5.31
C ALA A 60 21.85 13.25 4.07
N ALA A 61 20.57 12.87 4.24
CA ALA A 61 19.71 12.51 3.11
C ALA A 61 19.42 13.71 2.21
N GLU A 62 19.13 14.87 2.78
CA GLU A 62 18.89 16.09 2.02
C GLU A 62 20.15 16.57 1.29
N ASP A 63 21.30 16.62 1.96
CA ASP A 63 22.57 17.05 1.39
C ASP A 63 22.97 16.16 0.21
N ALA A 64 22.86 14.84 0.37
CA ALA A 64 23.14 13.91 -0.71
C ALA A 64 22.19 14.09 -1.91
N ALA A 65 20.92 14.41 -1.67
CA ALA A 65 19.97 14.67 -2.74
C ALA A 65 20.28 15.99 -3.47
N ARG A 66 20.62 17.04 -2.73
CA ARG A 66 20.97 18.35 -3.27
C ARG A 66 22.31 18.36 -4.01
N ALA A 67 23.22 17.45 -3.66
CA ALA A 67 24.51 17.30 -4.35
C ALA A 67 24.37 16.72 -5.78
N VAL A 68 23.22 16.17 -6.13
CA VAL A 68 22.98 15.66 -7.49
C VAL A 68 22.85 16.84 -8.46
N ALA A 69 23.72 16.88 -9.47
CA ALA A 69 23.69 17.94 -10.48
C ALA A 69 22.33 18.01 -11.19
N GLY A 70 21.73 19.22 -11.22
CA GLY A 70 20.39 19.46 -11.76
C GLY A 70 19.29 19.54 -10.70
N VAL A 71 19.57 19.17 -9.47
CA VAL A 71 18.68 19.48 -8.34
C VAL A 71 18.86 20.96 -7.97
N THR A 72 17.77 21.69 -7.90
CA THR A 72 17.77 23.14 -7.68
C THR A 72 17.12 23.54 -6.35
N ASN A 73 16.28 22.67 -5.77
CA ASN A 73 15.61 22.95 -4.51
C ASN A 73 15.33 21.64 -3.74
N SER A 74 14.95 21.77 -2.48
CA SER A 74 14.60 20.66 -1.59
C SER A 74 13.28 20.94 -0.88
N GLU A 75 12.47 19.90 -0.73
CA GLU A 75 11.32 19.88 0.17
C GLU A 75 11.71 19.33 1.56
N GLY A 76 12.97 18.92 1.71
CA GLY A 76 13.58 18.46 2.96
C GLY A 76 13.91 16.98 2.99
N GLY A 77 14.78 16.65 3.94
CA GLY A 77 15.03 15.31 4.44
C GLY A 77 14.22 15.06 5.70
N SER A 78 13.89 13.81 5.96
CA SER A 78 13.21 13.39 7.18
C SER A 78 13.77 12.08 7.69
N ALA A 79 13.90 11.97 9.01
CA ALA A 79 14.19 10.71 9.68
C ALA A 79 13.25 10.54 10.88
N SER A 80 12.85 9.32 11.16
CA SER A 80 11.93 9.00 12.25
C SER A 80 12.36 7.71 12.96
N SER A 81 12.05 7.69 14.26
CA SER A 81 12.16 6.51 15.12
C SER A 81 10.94 6.48 16.02
N GLY A 82 10.36 5.32 16.21
CA GLY A 82 9.21 5.16 17.09
C GLY A 82 9.09 3.74 17.61
N ARG A 83 8.57 3.64 18.83
CA ARG A 83 8.16 2.37 19.45
C ARG A 83 6.69 2.47 19.83
N ALA A 84 5.90 1.50 19.41
CA ALA A 84 4.49 1.44 19.72
C ALA A 84 4.16 0.18 20.52
N VAL A 85 3.27 0.33 21.50
CA VAL A 85 2.64 -0.79 22.22
C VAL A 85 1.19 -0.85 21.76
N MET A 86 0.81 -2.01 21.25
CA MET A 86 -0.56 -2.33 20.88
C MET A 86 -1.17 -3.23 21.93
N ALA A 87 -2.23 -2.78 22.56
CA ALA A 87 -2.97 -3.58 23.54
C ALA A 87 -4.45 -3.58 23.20
N LEU A 88 -5.07 -4.74 23.28
CA LEU A 88 -6.50 -4.93 23.11
C LEU A 88 -7.05 -5.69 24.30
N ALA A 89 -8.09 -5.15 24.91
CA ALA A 89 -8.88 -5.82 25.94
C ALA A 89 -10.36 -5.70 25.60
N THR A 90 -11.10 -6.80 25.75
CA THR A 90 -12.55 -6.84 25.50
C THR A 90 -13.31 -7.42 26.69
N SER A 91 -14.58 -7.08 26.80
CA SER A 91 -15.47 -7.62 27.87
C SER A 91 -15.73 -9.13 27.74
N THR A 92 -15.38 -9.75 26.59
CA THR A 92 -15.43 -11.19 26.36
C THR A 92 -14.21 -11.94 26.89
N GLY A 93 -13.28 -11.23 27.58
CA GLY A 93 -12.14 -11.84 28.27
C GLY A 93 -10.84 -11.88 27.46
N PHE A 94 -10.79 -11.33 26.25
CA PHE A 94 -9.55 -11.14 25.53
C PHE A 94 -8.75 -10.01 26.16
N ALA A 95 -7.47 -10.26 26.48
CA ALA A 95 -6.53 -9.24 26.94
C ALA A 95 -5.11 -9.64 26.48
N ARG A 96 -4.65 -9.05 25.41
CA ARG A 96 -3.35 -9.32 24.79
C ARG A 96 -2.72 -8.04 24.26
N GLY A 97 -1.41 -8.05 24.13
CA GLY A 97 -0.66 -6.95 23.54
C GLY A 97 0.61 -7.45 22.84
N TYR A 98 1.13 -6.60 22.00
CA TYR A 98 2.46 -6.73 21.40
C TYR A 98 3.05 -5.33 21.21
N HIS A 99 4.33 -5.28 20.94
CA HIS A 99 5.05 -4.03 20.72
C HIS A 99 5.89 -4.15 19.46
N GLY A 100 6.31 -3.02 18.93
CA GLY A 100 7.16 -3.00 17.76
C GLY A 100 7.79 -1.63 17.55
N THR A 101 8.97 -1.64 16.94
CA THR A 101 9.71 -0.45 16.56
C THR A 101 9.47 -0.13 15.08
N SER A 102 9.72 1.12 14.71
CA SER A 102 9.69 1.58 13.33
C SER A 102 10.70 2.68 13.12
N TYR A 103 11.43 2.60 12.04
CA TYR A 103 12.42 3.58 11.62
C TYR A 103 12.14 3.98 10.18
N GLY A 104 12.46 5.22 9.86
CA GLY A 104 12.26 5.74 8.50
C GLY A 104 13.27 6.80 8.16
N VAL A 105 13.64 6.88 6.89
CA VAL A 105 14.43 7.96 6.30
C VAL A 105 13.87 8.28 4.92
N SER A 106 13.79 9.56 4.58
CA SER A 106 13.31 10.03 3.28
C SER A 106 13.96 11.33 2.86
N ALA A 107 13.96 11.58 1.57
CA ALA A 107 14.29 12.87 0.98
C ALA A 107 13.35 13.15 -0.21
N SER A 108 12.96 14.41 -0.37
CA SER A 108 12.17 14.90 -1.50
C SER A 108 12.81 16.16 -2.05
N VAL A 109 13.06 16.20 -3.36
CA VAL A 109 13.77 17.29 -4.01
C VAL A 109 13.15 17.68 -5.34
N ILE A 110 13.51 18.87 -5.80
CA ILE A 110 13.06 19.47 -7.05
C ILE A 110 14.28 19.66 -7.95
N ALA A 111 14.17 19.24 -9.19
CA ALA A 111 15.15 19.45 -10.25
C ALA A 111 14.59 20.44 -11.27
N GLY A 112 15.48 21.21 -11.94
CA GLY A 112 15.12 22.19 -12.95
C GLY A 112 14.58 23.49 -12.40
N GLU A 113 14.17 24.39 -13.29
CA GLU A 113 13.73 25.76 -12.97
C GLU A 113 12.41 26.11 -13.68
N GLY A 114 11.71 27.12 -13.17
CA GLY A 114 10.51 27.69 -13.77
C GLY A 114 9.39 26.64 -13.90
N THR A 115 8.71 26.62 -15.04
CA THR A 115 7.60 25.70 -15.32
C THR A 115 8.07 24.27 -15.64
N GLY A 116 9.38 24.07 -15.87
CA GLY A 116 9.98 22.77 -16.18
C GLY A 116 10.41 21.98 -14.94
N MET A 117 10.16 22.50 -13.74
CA MET A 117 10.54 21.82 -12.49
C MET A 117 9.91 20.44 -12.37
N GLN A 118 10.71 19.47 -11.91
CA GLN A 118 10.27 18.11 -11.64
C GLN A 118 10.62 17.73 -10.21
N ARG A 119 9.67 17.10 -9.51
CA ARG A 119 9.84 16.59 -8.16
C ARG A 119 9.96 15.08 -8.17
N ASP A 120 10.82 14.52 -7.35
CA ASP A 120 10.77 13.10 -6.99
C ASP A 120 11.31 12.90 -5.57
N TYR A 121 11.11 11.72 -5.03
CA TYR A 121 11.47 11.37 -3.68
C TYR A 121 12.00 9.92 -3.60
N ALA A 122 12.65 9.63 -2.48
CA ALA A 122 12.94 8.27 -2.06
C ALA A 122 12.78 8.14 -0.55
N TYR A 123 12.44 6.94 -0.10
CA TYR A 123 12.36 6.62 1.31
C TYR A 123 12.64 5.13 1.55
N HIS A 124 12.98 4.83 2.78
CA HIS A 124 12.99 3.48 3.31
C HIS A 124 12.43 3.47 4.73
N SER A 125 11.72 2.38 5.06
CA SER A 125 11.21 2.12 6.41
C SER A 125 11.52 0.69 6.80
N SER A 126 11.87 0.48 8.07
CA SER A 126 12.19 -0.83 8.62
C SER A 126 11.71 -0.97 10.06
N ARG A 127 11.68 -2.21 10.57
CA ARG A 127 11.43 -2.50 11.99
C ARG A 127 12.69 -2.38 12.82
N PHE A 128 13.85 -2.56 12.23
CA PHE A 128 15.16 -2.52 12.87
C PHE A 128 15.97 -1.36 12.29
N ALA A 129 16.68 -0.64 13.17
CA ALA A 129 17.53 0.48 12.74
C ALA A 129 18.66 0.01 11.82
N THR A 130 19.17 -1.19 12.04
CA THR A 130 20.23 -1.81 11.23
C THR A 130 19.80 -2.22 9.82
N ASP A 131 18.50 -2.36 9.60
CA ASP A 131 17.94 -2.73 8.31
C ASP A 131 17.63 -1.49 7.43
N LEU A 132 17.77 -0.26 7.98
CA LEU A 132 17.61 0.95 7.19
C LEU A 132 18.74 1.10 6.14
N GLU A 133 18.35 1.53 4.96
CA GLU A 133 19.32 2.03 3.99
C GLU A 133 19.97 3.31 4.51
N THR A 134 21.20 3.59 4.05
CA THR A 134 21.90 4.82 4.47
C THR A 134 21.16 6.07 3.98
N PRO A 135 21.13 7.14 4.78
CA PRO A 135 20.52 8.41 4.37
C PRO A 135 21.05 8.92 3.03
N GLU A 136 22.36 8.78 2.79
CA GLU A 136 23.00 9.20 1.56
C GLU A 136 22.49 8.44 0.33
N SER A 137 22.25 7.13 0.46
CA SER A 137 21.70 6.31 -0.63
C SER A 137 20.26 6.72 -0.97
N ILE A 138 19.48 7.09 0.02
CA ILE A 138 18.11 7.59 -0.13
C ILE A 138 18.15 8.97 -0.83
N GLY A 139 19.00 9.88 -0.37
CA GLY A 139 19.15 11.20 -0.96
C GLY A 139 19.60 11.13 -2.42
N LEU A 140 20.67 10.38 -2.71
CA LEU A 140 21.16 10.18 -4.07
C LEU A 140 20.07 9.63 -5.01
N ARG A 141 19.27 8.68 -4.52
CA ARG A 141 18.16 8.11 -5.28
C ARG A 141 17.07 9.13 -5.57
N ALA A 142 16.69 9.96 -4.59
CA ALA A 142 15.71 11.03 -4.77
C ALA A 142 16.16 12.04 -5.81
N GLY A 143 17.39 12.55 -5.70
CA GLY A 143 17.98 13.51 -6.64
C GLY A 143 18.09 12.94 -8.07
N THR A 144 18.62 11.73 -8.21
CA THR A 144 18.75 11.06 -9.51
C THR A 144 17.38 10.87 -10.18
N ARG A 145 16.35 10.49 -9.42
CA ARG A 145 14.99 10.34 -9.95
C ARG A 145 14.41 11.67 -10.42
N ALA A 146 14.56 12.74 -9.63
CA ALA A 146 14.05 14.05 -9.98
C ALA A 146 14.70 14.58 -11.27
N VAL A 147 16.03 14.48 -11.39
CA VAL A 147 16.79 14.92 -12.59
C VAL A 147 16.39 14.13 -13.83
N ARG A 148 16.20 12.81 -13.71
CA ARG A 148 15.77 11.96 -14.84
C ARG A 148 14.42 12.34 -15.42
N ARG A 149 13.59 13.09 -14.70
CA ARG A 149 12.25 13.53 -15.14
C ARG A 149 12.27 14.86 -15.87
N LEU A 150 13.41 15.53 -15.98
CA LEU A 150 13.54 16.83 -16.64
C LEU A 150 13.23 16.75 -18.13
N GLY A 151 12.56 17.79 -18.65
CA GLY A 151 12.18 17.87 -20.05
C GLY A 151 11.13 16.85 -20.50
N PRO A 152 10.08 16.63 -19.74
CA PRO A 152 9.08 15.64 -20.11
C PRO A 152 8.31 16.04 -21.38
N ILE A 153 7.91 15.03 -22.15
CA ILE A 153 7.00 15.19 -23.28
C ILE A 153 5.58 14.76 -22.88
N LYS A 154 4.59 15.23 -23.62
CA LYS A 154 3.24 14.68 -23.64
C LYS A 154 3.10 13.63 -24.73
N LEU A 155 2.19 12.70 -24.55
CA LEU A 155 1.85 11.71 -25.57
C LEU A 155 0.47 11.98 -26.13
N ASP A 156 0.30 11.78 -27.43
CA ASP A 156 -1.02 11.76 -28.05
C ASP A 156 -1.88 10.61 -27.52
N THR A 157 -3.19 10.75 -27.64
CA THR A 157 -4.14 9.70 -27.24
C THR A 157 -3.95 8.45 -28.08
N GLN A 158 -3.64 7.35 -27.43
CA GLN A 158 -3.35 6.07 -28.07
C GLN A 158 -3.50 4.90 -27.09
N SER A 159 -3.53 3.66 -27.61
CA SER A 159 -3.47 2.44 -26.78
C SER A 159 -2.05 1.89 -26.77
N LEU A 160 -1.49 1.67 -25.58
CA LEU A 160 -0.12 1.18 -25.39
C LEU A 160 -0.03 0.11 -24.30
N PRO A 161 0.99 -0.73 -24.34
CA PRO A 161 1.47 -1.44 -23.15
C PRO A 161 1.93 -0.45 -22.08
N VAL A 162 1.48 -0.67 -20.84
CA VAL A 162 1.90 0.12 -19.68
C VAL A 162 2.64 -0.79 -18.72
N VAL A 163 3.83 -0.37 -18.32
CA VAL A 163 4.66 -1.05 -17.32
C VAL A 163 4.70 -0.19 -16.05
N PHE A 164 4.31 -0.76 -14.93
CA PHE A 164 4.26 -0.08 -13.63
C PHE A 164 5.50 -0.41 -12.82
N ASP A 165 6.23 0.62 -12.38
CA ASP A 165 7.29 0.48 -11.39
C ASP A 165 6.73 -0.11 -10.09
N PRO A 166 7.47 -0.99 -9.36
CA PRO A 166 7.03 -1.56 -8.09
C PRO A 166 6.52 -0.53 -7.07
N ARG A 167 7.04 0.69 -7.07
CA ARG A 167 6.60 1.77 -6.16
C ARG A 167 5.18 2.27 -6.41
N VAL A 168 4.63 2.05 -7.60
CA VAL A 168 3.28 2.50 -7.97
C VAL A 168 2.30 1.35 -8.21
N GLY A 169 2.80 0.18 -8.55
CA GLY A 169 1.99 -1.01 -8.83
C GLY A 169 1.14 -1.50 -7.66
N GLY A 170 1.57 -1.23 -6.42
CA GLY A 170 0.80 -1.56 -5.21
C GLY A 170 -0.60 -0.94 -5.14
N GLY A 171 -0.84 0.15 -5.89
CA GLY A 171 -2.16 0.76 -6.01
C GLY A 171 -3.24 -0.17 -6.60
N MET A 172 -2.86 -1.10 -7.46
CA MET A 172 -3.77 -2.12 -8.00
C MET A 172 -4.21 -3.12 -6.93
N LEU A 173 -3.27 -3.53 -6.05
CA LEU A 173 -3.63 -4.37 -4.91
C LEU A 173 -4.53 -3.63 -3.92
N SER A 174 -4.32 -2.33 -3.72
CA SER A 174 -5.21 -1.52 -2.87
C SER A 174 -6.64 -1.47 -3.43
N ALA A 175 -6.80 -1.36 -4.76
CA ALA A 175 -8.10 -1.41 -5.41
C ALA A 175 -8.78 -2.80 -5.27
N LEU A 176 -8.03 -3.88 -5.44
CA LEU A 176 -8.50 -5.24 -5.18
C LEU A 176 -9.01 -5.37 -3.73
N ILE A 177 -8.17 -5.01 -2.75
CA ILE A 177 -8.52 -5.13 -1.33
C ILE A 177 -9.77 -4.31 -1.00
N GLY A 178 -9.87 -3.06 -1.49
CA GLY A 178 -11.08 -2.24 -1.32
C GLY A 178 -12.35 -2.90 -1.86
N ALA A 179 -12.25 -3.61 -2.98
CA ALA A 179 -13.37 -4.30 -3.59
C ALA A 179 -13.81 -5.57 -2.85
N ILE A 180 -12.92 -6.24 -2.11
CA ILE A 180 -13.18 -7.52 -1.44
C ILE A 180 -13.36 -7.41 0.08
N THR A 181 -13.41 -6.19 0.65
CA THR A 181 -13.78 -6.04 2.07
C THR A 181 -15.23 -6.43 2.29
N GLY A 182 -15.52 -7.10 3.39
CA GLY A 182 -16.87 -7.49 3.77
C GLY A 182 -17.86 -6.32 3.74
N SER A 183 -17.43 -5.14 4.16
CA SER A 183 -18.26 -3.94 4.13
C SER A 183 -18.62 -3.48 2.71
N SER A 184 -17.71 -3.60 1.73
CA SER A 184 -18.00 -3.28 0.32
C SER A 184 -18.97 -4.29 -0.29
N ILE A 185 -18.81 -5.56 0.06
CA ILE A 185 -19.71 -6.65 -0.38
C ILE A 185 -21.10 -6.48 0.22
N ALA A 186 -21.20 -6.25 1.54
CA ALA A 186 -22.46 -6.06 2.24
C ALA A 186 -23.26 -4.85 1.71
N ARG A 187 -22.56 -3.76 1.37
CA ARG A 187 -23.16 -2.57 0.75
C ARG A 187 -23.39 -2.69 -0.75
N LYS A 188 -22.97 -3.79 -1.37
CA LYS A 188 -23.05 -4.02 -2.82
C LYS A 188 -22.35 -2.92 -3.63
N THR A 189 -21.21 -2.40 -3.12
CA THR A 189 -20.42 -1.33 -3.73
C THR A 189 -19.11 -1.85 -4.31
N SER A 190 -19.09 -3.08 -4.80
CA SER A 190 -17.90 -3.73 -5.35
C SER A 190 -18.11 -4.18 -6.79
N PHE A 191 -17.13 -3.91 -7.66
CA PHE A 191 -17.08 -4.47 -9.02
C PHE A 191 -16.77 -5.99 -9.02
N LEU A 192 -16.42 -6.57 -7.86
CA LEU A 192 -16.16 -8.00 -7.66
C LEU A 192 -17.25 -8.70 -6.84
N LEU A 193 -18.46 -8.13 -6.74
CA LEU A 193 -19.53 -8.59 -5.86
C LEU A 193 -19.81 -10.09 -5.98
N ASP A 194 -19.79 -10.63 -7.20
CA ASP A 194 -20.12 -12.04 -7.49
C ASP A 194 -18.86 -12.86 -7.89
N ALA A 195 -17.67 -12.37 -7.54
CA ALA A 195 -16.41 -12.93 -8.06
C ALA A 195 -15.75 -13.97 -7.12
N MET A 196 -16.34 -14.26 -5.93
CA MET A 196 -15.78 -15.27 -5.02
C MET A 196 -15.70 -16.63 -5.71
N GLY A 197 -14.54 -17.28 -5.64
CA GLY A 197 -14.29 -18.58 -6.26
C GLY A 197 -14.15 -18.55 -7.79
N THR A 198 -14.10 -17.35 -8.39
CA THR A 198 -13.95 -17.21 -9.85
C THR A 198 -12.58 -16.68 -10.23
N GLN A 199 -12.23 -16.84 -11.51
CA GLN A 199 -11.02 -16.32 -12.11
C GLN A 199 -11.09 -14.79 -12.25
N VAL A 200 -10.32 -14.05 -11.46
CA VAL A 200 -10.25 -12.59 -11.46
C VAL A 200 -8.96 -12.08 -12.12
N PHE A 201 -7.85 -12.77 -11.90
CA PHE A 201 -6.56 -12.50 -12.52
C PHE A 201 -6.21 -13.56 -13.57
N ALA A 202 -5.15 -13.30 -14.35
CA ALA A 202 -4.57 -14.32 -15.21
C ALA A 202 -4.16 -15.57 -14.39
N PRO A 203 -4.19 -16.78 -14.99
CA PRO A 203 -3.64 -17.99 -14.36
C PRO A 203 -2.18 -17.78 -13.93
N GLY A 204 -1.76 -18.42 -12.85
CA GLY A 204 -0.44 -18.29 -12.26
C GLY A 204 -0.26 -17.10 -11.31
N ILE A 205 -1.19 -16.13 -11.29
CA ILE A 205 -1.09 -14.99 -10.37
C ILE A 205 -1.46 -15.42 -8.95
N ARG A 206 -0.58 -15.09 -8.01
CA ARG A 206 -0.80 -15.28 -6.57
C ARG A 206 -0.64 -13.97 -5.82
N ILE A 207 -1.59 -13.65 -4.94
CA ILE A 207 -1.55 -12.50 -4.06
C ILE A 207 -1.76 -12.99 -2.63
N ILE A 208 -0.79 -12.73 -1.76
CA ILE A 208 -0.69 -13.36 -0.44
C ILE A 208 -0.62 -12.29 0.63
N ASP A 209 -1.42 -12.43 1.70
CA ASP A 209 -1.29 -11.67 2.94
C ASP A 209 -0.52 -12.49 3.97
N GLN A 210 0.58 -11.93 4.49
CA GLN A 210 1.50 -12.59 5.43
C GLN A 210 1.59 -11.84 6.77
N PRO A 211 0.64 -12.01 7.69
CA PRO A 211 0.67 -11.34 8.99
C PRO A 211 1.84 -11.76 9.87
N HIS A 212 2.44 -12.91 9.62
CA HIS A 212 3.53 -13.48 10.42
C HIS A 212 4.92 -13.34 9.77
N ARG A 213 5.05 -12.46 8.78
CA ARG A 213 6.36 -12.15 8.19
C ARG A 213 7.27 -11.53 9.24
N LEU A 214 8.44 -12.16 9.51
CA LEU A 214 9.43 -11.60 10.43
C LEU A 214 9.86 -10.21 9.96
N ARG A 215 9.94 -9.26 10.89
CA ARG A 215 10.26 -7.84 10.65
C ARG A 215 9.35 -7.15 9.61
N GLY A 216 8.21 -7.75 9.29
CA GLY A 216 7.27 -7.14 8.36
C GLY A 216 6.66 -5.86 8.92
N LEU A 217 6.52 -4.82 8.07
CA LEU A 217 6.05 -3.50 8.49
C LEU A 217 4.63 -3.50 9.07
N ARG A 218 3.79 -4.48 8.68
CA ARG A 218 2.42 -4.67 9.19
C ARG A 218 2.20 -6.04 9.83
N SER A 219 3.28 -6.69 10.27
CA SER A 219 3.15 -7.96 10.99
C SER A 219 2.42 -7.77 12.33
N LYS A 220 1.52 -8.70 12.62
CA LYS A 220 0.68 -8.69 13.82
C LYS A 220 0.27 -10.12 14.18
N PRO A 221 0.29 -10.50 15.47
CA PRO A 221 -0.05 -11.86 15.90
C PRO A 221 -1.55 -12.10 15.99
N PHE A 222 -2.37 -11.05 16.16
CA PHE A 222 -3.83 -11.07 16.16
C PHE A 222 -4.36 -9.82 15.45
N ASP A 223 -5.60 -9.88 15.01
CA ASP A 223 -6.26 -8.79 14.31
C ASP A 223 -6.83 -7.72 15.27
N GLY A 224 -7.50 -6.69 14.71
CA GLY A 224 -8.06 -5.58 15.48
C GLY A 224 -9.26 -5.95 16.37
N GLU A 225 -9.72 -7.18 16.34
CA GLU A 225 -10.80 -7.71 17.16
C GLU A 225 -10.37 -8.86 18.07
N GLY A 226 -9.08 -9.25 18.03
CA GLY A 226 -8.50 -10.31 18.86
C GLY A 226 -8.54 -11.71 18.24
N LEU A 227 -8.89 -11.83 16.97
CA LEU A 227 -8.83 -13.11 16.26
C LEU A 227 -7.39 -13.45 15.88
N PRO A 228 -7.02 -14.76 15.85
CA PRO A 228 -5.72 -15.17 15.33
C PRO A 228 -5.60 -14.77 13.85
N THR A 229 -4.41 -14.32 13.47
CA THR A 229 -4.08 -14.07 12.08
C THR A 229 -3.37 -15.26 11.46
N ALA A 230 -3.51 -15.45 10.15
CA ALA A 230 -2.85 -16.51 9.41
C ALA A 230 -2.47 -16.03 8.00
N GLU A 231 -1.44 -16.64 7.42
CA GLU A 231 -1.12 -16.43 6.02
C GLU A 231 -2.30 -16.87 5.16
N ARG A 232 -2.63 -16.06 4.16
CA ARG A 232 -3.74 -16.33 3.26
C ARG A 232 -3.38 -15.93 1.82
N ALA A 233 -3.54 -16.87 0.90
CA ALA A 233 -3.61 -16.54 -0.51
C ALA A 233 -4.97 -15.90 -0.79
N ILE A 234 -5.00 -14.59 -1.05
CA ILE A 234 -6.21 -13.84 -1.43
C ILE A 234 -6.58 -14.15 -2.87
N ILE A 235 -5.57 -14.23 -3.72
CA ILE A 235 -5.67 -14.77 -5.08
C ILE A 235 -4.74 -15.97 -5.15
N ASP A 236 -5.26 -17.10 -5.59
CA ASP A 236 -4.48 -18.32 -5.82
C ASP A 236 -4.74 -18.81 -7.24
N ASP A 237 -3.68 -18.94 -8.04
CA ASP A 237 -3.76 -19.24 -9.48
C ASP A 237 -4.78 -18.37 -10.24
N GLY A 238 -4.82 -17.06 -9.90
CA GLY A 238 -5.74 -16.09 -10.47
C GLY A 238 -7.17 -16.12 -9.93
N VAL A 239 -7.51 -17.10 -9.09
CA VAL A 239 -8.86 -17.27 -8.51
C VAL A 239 -8.96 -16.49 -7.19
N LEU A 240 -10.04 -15.72 -7.01
CA LEU A 240 -10.36 -15.05 -5.74
C LEU A 240 -10.85 -16.08 -4.71
N THR A 241 -10.13 -16.23 -3.61
CA THR A 241 -10.39 -17.26 -2.60
C THR A 241 -11.48 -16.91 -1.60
N GLY A 242 -11.83 -15.63 -1.46
CA GLY A 242 -12.86 -15.18 -0.52
C GLY A 242 -12.77 -13.69 -0.18
N TRP A 243 -13.65 -13.25 0.73
CA TRP A 243 -13.70 -11.88 1.22
C TRP A 243 -12.81 -11.68 2.45
N LEU A 244 -12.43 -10.43 2.71
CA LEU A 244 -11.75 -10.01 3.95
C LEU A 244 -12.80 -9.41 4.90
N MET A 245 -12.98 -10.01 6.07
CA MET A 245 -14.08 -9.65 6.97
C MET A 245 -13.60 -9.34 8.38
N ASP A 246 -14.17 -8.27 8.94
CA ASP A 246 -14.33 -8.03 10.37
C ASP A 246 -15.60 -8.73 10.89
N ALA A 247 -15.83 -8.70 12.21
CA ALA A 247 -16.96 -9.35 12.82
C ALA A 247 -18.30 -8.73 12.41
N ALA A 248 -18.37 -7.43 12.20
CA ALA A 248 -19.61 -6.74 11.81
C ALA A 248 -20.03 -7.12 10.39
N SER A 249 -19.11 -7.01 9.42
CA SER A 249 -19.41 -7.39 8.04
C SER A 249 -19.69 -8.89 7.89
N ALA A 250 -19.00 -9.72 8.66
CA ALA A 250 -19.27 -11.17 8.68
C ALA A 250 -20.68 -11.47 9.17
N ARG A 251 -21.15 -10.86 10.28
CA ARG A 251 -22.52 -10.99 10.75
C ARG A 251 -23.55 -10.54 9.71
N GLN A 252 -23.31 -9.40 9.06
CA GLN A 252 -24.20 -8.87 8.04
C GLN A 252 -24.35 -9.81 6.83
N LEU A 253 -23.26 -10.51 6.49
CA LEU A 253 -23.23 -11.44 5.35
C LEU A 253 -23.58 -12.89 5.72
N GLY A 254 -23.77 -13.19 7.02
CA GLY A 254 -23.98 -14.57 7.49
C GLY A 254 -22.75 -15.46 7.32
N LEU A 255 -21.54 -14.87 7.40
CA LEU A 255 -20.24 -15.52 7.19
C LEU A 255 -19.38 -15.45 8.47
N THR A 256 -18.19 -16.03 8.43
CA THR A 256 -17.23 -16.03 9.56
C THR A 256 -16.18 -14.93 9.36
N PRO A 257 -15.79 -14.19 10.42
CA PRO A 257 -14.68 -13.26 10.38
C PRO A 257 -13.38 -13.96 9.95
N THR A 258 -12.50 -13.24 9.27
CA THR A 258 -11.35 -13.87 8.60
C THR A 258 -9.98 -13.52 9.23
N GLY A 259 -9.97 -12.92 10.43
CA GLY A 259 -8.71 -12.49 11.06
C GLY A 259 -8.07 -11.28 10.37
N HIS A 260 -8.86 -10.48 9.69
CA HIS A 260 -8.42 -9.31 8.93
C HIS A 260 -8.94 -7.99 9.50
N ALA A 261 -9.49 -7.99 10.71
CA ALA A 261 -9.94 -6.75 11.32
C ALA A 261 -8.76 -5.77 11.51
N ALA A 262 -9.00 -4.52 11.11
CA ALA A 262 -8.11 -3.40 11.32
C ALA A 262 -8.84 -2.34 12.14
N ARG A 263 -8.25 -1.92 13.25
CA ARG A 263 -8.85 -0.96 14.18
C ARG A 263 -7.98 0.28 14.28
N GLY A 264 -8.59 1.44 14.12
CA GLY A 264 -8.05 2.72 14.58
C GLY A 264 -8.58 3.07 15.97
N VAL A 265 -8.14 4.21 16.50
CA VAL A 265 -8.56 4.70 17.83
C VAL A 265 -9.89 5.47 17.79
N SER A 266 -10.37 5.86 16.62
CA SER A 266 -11.49 6.80 16.45
C SER A 266 -12.73 6.20 15.78
N GLY A 267 -12.75 4.89 15.52
CA GLY A 267 -13.90 4.29 14.82
C GLY A 267 -14.02 2.78 15.03
N PRO A 268 -15.10 2.17 14.52
CA PRO A 268 -15.26 0.72 14.54
C PRO A 268 -14.17 0.03 13.68
N PRO A 269 -13.90 -1.25 13.92
CA PRO A 269 -13.03 -2.03 13.04
C PRO A 269 -13.58 -2.08 11.61
N GLY A 270 -12.67 -2.17 10.65
CA GLY A 270 -12.96 -2.52 9.28
C GLY A 270 -12.04 -3.65 8.82
N ALA A 271 -12.21 -4.18 7.63
CA ALA A 271 -11.31 -5.20 7.11
C ALA A 271 -10.09 -4.60 6.39
N GLY A 272 -8.90 -5.19 6.58
CA GLY A 272 -7.66 -4.79 5.94
C GLY A 272 -6.60 -5.87 5.99
N THR A 273 -5.58 -5.74 5.16
CA THR A 273 -4.45 -6.68 5.06
C THR A 273 -3.30 -6.31 6.00
N SER A 274 -2.40 -7.25 6.21
CA SER A 274 -1.10 -7.08 6.85
C SER A 274 0.00 -6.83 5.82
N ASN A 275 0.98 -7.72 5.69
CA ASN A 275 2.03 -7.62 4.66
C ASN A 275 1.56 -8.29 3.37
N LEU A 276 0.97 -7.49 2.50
CA LEU A 276 0.40 -7.95 1.24
C LEU A 276 1.47 -7.97 0.14
N HIS A 277 1.50 -9.02 -0.67
CA HIS A 277 2.35 -9.02 -1.85
C HIS A 277 1.77 -9.83 -3.01
N MET A 278 2.12 -9.44 -4.22
CA MET A 278 1.95 -10.27 -5.41
C MET A 278 3.22 -11.09 -5.61
N ALA A 279 3.09 -12.39 -5.82
CA ALA A 279 4.24 -13.26 -6.11
C ALA A 279 4.95 -12.80 -7.40
N ALA A 280 6.26 -13.02 -7.45
CA ALA A 280 7.05 -12.77 -8.63
C ALA A 280 6.63 -13.68 -9.80
N GLY A 281 6.72 -13.15 -11.02
CA GLY A 281 6.60 -13.92 -12.25
C GLY A 281 7.93 -14.56 -12.65
N SER A 282 8.02 -14.99 -13.90
CA SER A 282 9.22 -15.65 -14.44
C SER A 282 10.03 -14.78 -15.41
N ALA A 283 9.42 -13.75 -16.00
CA ALA A 283 10.10 -12.84 -16.91
C ALA A 283 10.92 -11.80 -16.14
N THR A 284 12.16 -11.54 -16.58
CA THR A 284 12.93 -10.45 -16.00
C THR A 284 12.30 -9.09 -16.37
N ARG A 285 12.51 -8.09 -15.53
CA ARG A 285 12.11 -6.72 -15.88
C ARG A 285 12.71 -6.27 -17.21
N ALA A 286 13.97 -6.65 -17.49
CA ALA A 286 14.66 -6.30 -18.72
C ALA A 286 14.00 -6.94 -19.93
N ASP A 287 13.68 -8.21 -19.88
CA ASP A 287 13.00 -8.92 -20.97
C ASP A 287 11.59 -8.36 -21.20
N MET A 288 10.88 -8.05 -20.10
CA MET A 288 9.55 -7.46 -20.17
C MET A 288 9.55 -6.12 -20.92
N ILE A 289 10.49 -5.21 -20.59
CA ILE A 289 10.64 -3.93 -21.26
C ILE A 289 11.20 -4.14 -22.68
N GLY A 290 12.21 -5.01 -22.85
CA GLY A 290 12.88 -5.32 -24.11
C GLY A 290 11.93 -5.82 -25.20
N SER A 291 10.83 -6.45 -24.83
CA SER A 291 9.81 -6.95 -25.76
C SER A 291 8.83 -5.86 -26.27
N ILE A 292 8.90 -4.64 -25.74
CA ILE A 292 7.96 -3.56 -26.06
C ILE A 292 8.55 -2.62 -27.12
N LYS A 293 7.92 -2.54 -28.29
CA LYS A 293 8.34 -1.60 -29.34
C LYS A 293 8.03 -0.14 -28.98
N ARG A 294 6.84 0.11 -28.42
CA ARG A 294 6.40 1.41 -27.91
C ARG A 294 5.47 1.19 -26.72
N GLY A 295 5.72 1.88 -25.60
CA GLY A 295 4.95 1.70 -24.36
C GLY A 295 5.23 2.84 -23.38
N LEU A 296 4.61 2.77 -22.21
CA LEU A 296 4.81 3.72 -21.12
C LEU A 296 5.27 2.98 -19.85
N TYR A 297 6.41 3.38 -19.28
CA TYR A 297 6.89 2.95 -17.96
C TYR A 297 6.46 4.00 -16.92
N VAL A 298 5.52 3.66 -16.06
CA VAL A 298 4.92 4.57 -15.07
C VAL A 298 5.68 4.52 -13.77
N THR A 299 6.15 5.67 -13.30
CA THR A 299 6.88 5.82 -12.03
C THR A 299 6.15 6.66 -11.00
N GLU A 300 5.11 7.38 -11.41
CA GLU A 300 4.27 8.18 -10.53
C GLU A 300 2.81 8.13 -10.97
N MET A 301 1.92 8.11 -10.00
CA MET A 301 0.47 8.11 -10.19
C MET A 301 -0.15 9.29 -9.43
N ILE A 302 -1.04 10.00 -10.07
CA ILE A 302 -1.70 11.19 -9.53
C ILE A 302 -3.22 10.97 -9.51
N GLY A 303 -3.86 11.47 -8.46
CA GLY A 303 -5.31 11.43 -8.32
C GLY A 303 -5.87 10.08 -7.84
N MET A 304 -7.17 10.06 -7.59
CA MET A 304 -7.96 8.95 -7.06
C MET A 304 -9.02 8.55 -8.10
N GLY A 305 -8.62 7.85 -9.15
CA GLY A 305 -9.46 7.56 -10.30
C GLY A 305 -9.87 6.09 -10.41
N VAL A 306 -10.44 5.52 -9.35
CA VAL A 306 -11.00 4.17 -9.35
C VAL A 306 -12.47 4.22 -8.97
N ASN A 307 -13.35 3.73 -9.84
CA ASN A 307 -14.74 3.52 -9.52
C ASN A 307 -14.91 2.13 -8.89
N GLY A 308 -15.13 2.08 -7.58
CA GLY A 308 -15.26 0.81 -6.85
C GLY A 308 -16.47 -0.04 -7.27
N LEU A 309 -17.48 0.55 -7.89
CA LEU A 309 -18.69 -0.15 -8.32
C LEU A 309 -18.54 -0.79 -9.71
N THR A 310 -17.92 -0.09 -10.66
CA THR A 310 -17.78 -0.54 -12.05
C THR A 310 -16.42 -1.15 -12.37
N GLY A 311 -15.39 -0.77 -11.61
CA GLY A 311 -14.01 -1.14 -11.88
C GLY A 311 -13.31 -0.18 -12.85
N ASP A 312 -13.95 0.91 -13.27
CA ASP A 312 -13.32 1.88 -14.16
C ASP A 312 -12.11 2.51 -13.46
N TYR A 313 -11.03 2.61 -14.22
CA TYR A 313 -9.74 3.09 -13.78
C TYR A 313 -9.25 4.21 -14.69
N SER A 314 -9.00 5.39 -14.11
CA SER A 314 -8.49 6.55 -14.84
C SER A 314 -7.63 7.39 -13.90
N ARG A 315 -6.31 7.45 -14.13
CA ARG A 315 -5.39 8.17 -13.25
C ARG A 315 -4.36 8.97 -14.04
N GLY A 316 -4.03 10.14 -13.52
CA GLY A 316 -2.87 10.87 -13.99
C GLY A 316 -1.59 10.05 -13.75
N ALA A 317 -0.67 10.09 -14.70
CA ALA A 317 0.57 9.33 -14.66
C ALA A 317 1.75 10.15 -15.19
N SER A 318 2.94 9.83 -14.66
CA SER A 318 4.20 10.29 -15.18
C SER A 318 5.18 9.12 -15.19
N GLY A 319 6.18 9.17 -16.08
CA GLY A 319 7.14 8.09 -16.20
C GLY A 319 8.09 8.28 -17.36
N PHE A 320 8.33 7.24 -18.13
CA PHE A 320 9.25 7.22 -19.27
C PHE A 320 8.62 6.53 -20.47
N LEU A 321 8.84 7.06 -21.65
CA LEU A 321 8.48 6.38 -22.88
C LEU A 321 9.38 5.14 -23.04
N ILE A 322 8.78 4.03 -23.43
CA ILE A 322 9.50 2.84 -23.89
C ILE A 322 9.54 2.89 -25.41
N GLU A 323 10.72 2.87 -25.99
CA GLU A 323 10.92 2.75 -27.43
C GLU A 323 11.96 1.67 -27.75
N ASN A 324 11.57 0.71 -28.58
CA ASN A 324 12.41 -0.40 -29.01
C ASN A 324 13.09 -1.15 -27.85
N GLY A 325 12.35 -1.32 -26.76
CA GLY A 325 12.82 -2.05 -25.58
C GLY A 325 13.64 -1.27 -24.56
N GLU A 326 13.76 0.06 -24.73
CA GLU A 326 14.54 0.92 -23.86
C GLU A 326 13.67 2.04 -23.25
N LEU A 327 14.01 2.45 -22.01
CA LEU A 327 13.43 3.66 -21.39
C LEU A 327 14.14 4.88 -21.98
N THR A 328 13.37 5.74 -22.65
CA THR A 328 13.93 6.90 -23.37
C THR A 328 13.61 8.21 -22.64
N VAL A 329 12.72 9.02 -23.21
CA VAL A 329 12.41 10.35 -22.69
C VAL A 329 11.38 10.31 -21.57
N PRO A 330 11.44 11.24 -20.61
CA PRO A 330 10.40 11.33 -19.58
C PRO A 330 9.07 11.78 -20.18
N VAL A 331 7.98 11.29 -19.61
CA VAL A 331 6.60 11.59 -19.98
C VAL A 331 5.87 12.11 -18.74
N ALA A 332 5.13 13.19 -18.88
CA ALA A 332 4.28 13.74 -17.84
C ALA A 332 2.94 14.23 -18.39
N GLU A 333 2.03 14.59 -17.50
CA GLU A 333 0.71 15.13 -17.82
C GLU A 333 -0.10 14.23 -18.77
N VAL A 334 -0.03 12.92 -18.55
CA VAL A 334 -0.88 11.94 -19.25
C VAL A 334 -1.84 11.29 -18.26
N THR A 335 -2.96 10.83 -18.79
CA THR A 335 -3.90 9.97 -18.05
C THR A 335 -3.80 8.56 -18.62
N ILE A 336 -3.72 7.57 -17.76
CA ILE A 336 -3.86 6.15 -18.14
C ILE A 336 -5.24 5.66 -17.72
N ALA A 337 -5.94 4.97 -18.61
CA ALA A 337 -7.30 4.52 -18.38
C ALA A 337 -7.52 3.07 -18.87
N SER A 338 -8.36 2.34 -18.14
CA SER A 338 -8.82 1.00 -18.47
C SER A 338 -9.96 0.60 -17.51
N ASN A 339 -10.30 -0.69 -17.45
CA ASN A 339 -11.15 -1.25 -16.42
C ASN A 339 -10.34 -2.28 -15.60
N LEU A 340 -10.45 -2.26 -14.28
CA LEU A 340 -9.70 -3.15 -13.39
C LEU A 340 -9.93 -4.63 -13.66
N LYS A 341 -11.11 -5.04 -14.13
CA LYS A 341 -11.38 -6.44 -14.50
C LYS A 341 -10.51 -6.89 -15.67
N ASP A 342 -10.34 -6.02 -16.67
CA ASP A 342 -9.50 -6.30 -17.82
C ASP A 342 -8.02 -6.20 -17.45
N MET A 343 -7.65 -5.17 -16.66
CA MET A 343 -6.29 -5.00 -16.17
C MET A 343 -5.81 -6.22 -15.39
N PHE A 344 -6.61 -6.75 -14.48
CA PHE A 344 -6.25 -7.92 -13.67
C PHE A 344 -6.05 -9.17 -14.53
N ARG A 345 -6.87 -9.37 -15.56
CA ARG A 345 -6.76 -10.50 -16.48
C ARG A 345 -5.57 -10.40 -17.44
N ALA A 346 -5.17 -9.18 -17.78
CA ALA A 346 -4.05 -8.92 -18.68
C ALA A 346 -2.70 -8.72 -17.95
N LEU A 347 -2.72 -8.65 -16.61
CA LEU A 347 -1.55 -8.33 -15.82
C LEU A 347 -0.50 -9.45 -15.88
N VAL A 348 0.75 -9.05 -16.12
CA VAL A 348 1.93 -9.94 -16.10
C VAL A 348 2.94 -9.37 -15.10
N PRO A 349 3.31 -10.12 -14.03
CA PRO A 349 4.35 -9.72 -13.10
C PRO A 349 5.75 -10.12 -13.62
N ALA A 350 6.76 -9.31 -13.31
CA ALA A 350 8.16 -9.65 -13.49
C ALA A 350 8.72 -10.45 -12.30
N ASP A 351 10.00 -10.81 -12.37
CA ASP A 351 10.71 -11.58 -11.34
C ASP A 351 11.31 -10.75 -10.20
N ASP A 352 11.23 -9.44 -10.27
CA ASP A 352 11.96 -8.46 -9.46
C ASP A 352 11.24 -8.05 -8.15
N LEU A 353 10.46 -8.96 -7.54
CA LEU A 353 9.82 -8.70 -6.27
C LEU A 353 10.83 -8.44 -5.15
N VAL A 354 10.72 -7.27 -4.53
CA VAL A 354 11.47 -6.89 -3.33
C VAL A 354 10.51 -6.46 -2.23
N PHE A 355 10.70 -7.01 -1.04
CA PHE A 355 9.91 -6.63 0.15
C PHE A 355 10.46 -5.36 0.78
N ARG A 356 9.89 -4.23 0.41
CA ARG A 356 10.29 -2.90 0.84
C ARG A 356 9.18 -2.13 1.57
N TYR A 357 7.95 -2.47 1.28
CA TYR A 357 6.76 -1.79 1.78
C TYR A 357 5.85 -2.74 2.55
N ALA A 358 4.77 -2.23 3.09
CA ALA A 358 3.71 -3.08 3.62
C ALA A 358 2.92 -3.81 2.52
N THR A 359 2.85 -3.20 1.32
CA THR A 359 2.27 -3.81 0.11
C THR A 359 3.35 -3.83 -0.97
N ASN A 360 3.69 -5.01 -1.46
CA ASN A 360 4.78 -5.20 -2.42
C ASN A 360 4.30 -5.88 -3.68
N VAL A 361 4.77 -5.38 -4.81
CA VAL A 361 4.58 -6.00 -6.12
C VAL A 361 5.89 -5.97 -6.89
N PRO A 362 6.15 -6.90 -7.81
CA PRO A 362 7.23 -6.73 -8.78
C PRO A 362 6.86 -5.66 -9.81
N THR A 363 7.70 -5.41 -10.79
CA THR A 363 7.34 -4.67 -11.99
C THR A 363 6.14 -5.37 -12.66
N LEU A 364 5.11 -4.60 -13.03
CA LEU A 364 3.87 -5.14 -13.60
C LEU A 364 3.67 -4.59 -15.01
N ARG A 365 3.27 -5.45 -15.95
CA ARG A 365 2.89 -5.05 -17.32
C ARG A 365 1.41 -5.31 -17.55
N ILE A 366 0.76 -4.38 -18.21
CA ILE A 366 -0.62 -4.48 -18.69
C ILE A 366 -0.66 -3.94 -20.12
N ASP A 367 -1.08 -4.77 -21.05
CA ASP A 367 -1.20 -4.39 -22.45
C ASP A 367 -2.58 -3.75 -22.74
N GLY A 368 -2.63 -2.88 -23.73
CA GLY A 368 -3.89 -2.34 -24.26
C GLY A 368 -4.53 -1.23 -23.39
N MET A 369 -3.79 -0.60 -22.49
CA MET A 369 -4.31 0.56 -21.74
C MET A 369 -4.39 1.80 -22.64
N THR A 370 -5.42 2.61 -22.43
CA THR A 370 -5.57 3.92 -23.10
C THR A 370 -4.67 4.94 -22.38
N ILE A 371 -3.81 5.60 -23.16
CA ILE A 371 -3.09 6.80 -22.75
C ILE A 371 -3.84 7.98 -23.34
N ALA A 372 -4.22 8.96 -22.53
CA ALA A 372 -4.77 10.23 -22.96
C ALA A 372 -3.81 11.35 -22.54
N GLY A 373 -3.33 12.10 -23.51
CA GLY A 373 -2.42 13.22 -23.30
C GLY A 373 -3.06 14.52 -23.78
N ALA A 374 -2.31 15.31 -24.56
CA ALA A 374 -2.77 16.57 -25.13
C ALA A 374 -3.76 16.34 -26.27
#